data_1b6614cf48beae546fb5b580a1b49a5a
#
_entry.id   1b6614cf48beae546fb5b580a1b49a5a
#
_cell.length_a   1.000
_cell.length_b   1.000
_cell.length_c   1.000
_cell.angle_alpha   90.00
_cell.angle_beta   90.00
_cell.angle_gamma   90.00
#
_symmetry.space_group_name_H-M   'P 1'
#
loop_
_entity.id
_entity.type
_entity.pdbx_description
1 polymer ?
#
loop_
_entity_poly.entity_id
_entity_poly.type
_entity_poly.pdbx_seq_one_letter_code
_entity_poly.pdbx_strand_id
1 'polypeptide(L)'
;MKRLINDPYDVVEEMLAGYVTAHKDHVVLDQTSEAQGRVVVSKSAKQKDKVGVIIGGGSGHEPLFLGYVGKGFADAAVIGNINTSPSPDPCYASVKAVDTGKGCIYLYGNYAGDVMNFDMGAEKADEEDGIRVETVLVTDDVISSENIEDRRGIAGDFFVFKAAGAKAEMGGDLGRA
;
A
#
# COMPACT_ATOMS: atom_id res chain seq x y z
N MET A 1 -23.52 -12.28 18.85
CA MET A 1 -23.33 -10.82 18.73
C MET A 1 -23.89 -10.41 17.38
N LYS A 2 -24.79 -9.40 17.32
CA LYS A 2 -25.27 -8.87 16.04
C LYS A 2 -24.15 -8.02 15.42
N ARG A 3 -23.79 -8.28 14.17
CA ARG A 3 -22.79 -7.53 13.41
C ARG A 3 -23.49 -6.77 12.30
N LEU A 4 -22.97 -5.59 11.96
CA LEU A 4 -23.47 -4.77 10.84
C LEU A 4 -22.65 -5.11 9.58
N ILE A 5 -22.74 -6.35 9.14
CA ILE A 5 -22.16 -6.86 7.89
C ILE A 5 -23.24 -7.62 7.14
N ASN A 6 -23.14 -7.64 5.82
CA ASN A 6 -24.00 -8.46 4.94
C ASN A 6 -23.40 -9.87 4.86
N ASP A 7 -22.74 -10.22 3.77
CA ASP A 7 -22.03 -11.47 3.66
C ASP A 7 -20.61 -11.33 4.25
N PRO A 8 -20.13 -12.25 5.11
CA PRO A 8 -18.76 -12.20 5.64
C PRO A 8 -17.68 -12.29 4.57
N TYR A 9 -17.97 -12.87 3.41
CA TYR A 9 -17.00 -12.98 2.32
C TYR A 9 -16.89 -11.69 1.49
N ASP A 10 -17.90 -10.83 1.51
CA ASP A 10 -17.94 -9.58 0.75
C ASP A 10 -17.53 -8.36 1.59
N VAL A 11 -17.17 -8.56 2.86
CA VAL A 11 -16.95 -7.47 3.81
C VAL A 11 -15.86 -6.50 3.37
N VAL A 12 -14.79 -6.97 2.75
CA VAL A 12 -13.68 -6.11 2.32
C VAL A 12 -14.06 -5.32 1.07
N GLU A 13 -14.70 -5.96 0.11
CA GLU A 13 -15.20 -5.31 -1.11
C GLU A 13 -16.22 -4.23 -0.77
N GLU A 14 -17.18 -4.53 0.08
CA GLU A 14 -18.19 -3.56 0.54
C GLU A 14 -17.56 -2.41 1.34
N MET A 15 -16.59 -2.70 2.21
CA MET A 15 -15.83 -1.68 2.94
C MET A 15 -15.10 -0.74 1.99
N LEU A 16 -14.38 -1.30 0.99
CA LEU A 16 -13.65 -0.51 0.00
C LEU A 16 -14.60 0.37 -0.84
N ALA A 17 -15.71 -0.19 -1.30
CA ALA A 17 -16.72 0.55 -2.05
C ALA A 17 -17.30 1.71 -1.21
N GLY A 18 -17.61 1.44 0.06
CA GLY A 18 -18.08 2.45 1.01
C GLY A 18 -17.04 3.53 1.27
N TYR A 19 -15.79 3.15 1.53
CA TYR A 19 -14.68 4.08 1.77
C TYR A 19 -14.45 5.02 0.57
N VAL A 20 -14.31 4.46 -0.63
CA VAL A 20 -14.10 5.25 -1.85
C VAL A 20 -15.28 6.16 -2.15
N THR A 21 -16.50 5.72 -1.89
CA THR A 21 -17.70 6.55 -2.02
C THR A 21 -17.67 7.75 -1.07
N ALA A 22 -17.31 7.51 0.20
CA ALA A 22 -17.23 8.57 1.22
C ALA A 22 -16.08 9.56 0.94
N HIS A 23 -14.98 9.09 0.34
CA HIS A 23 -13.78 9.87 0.06
C HIS A 23 -13.56 10.13 -1.45
N LYS A 24 -14.63 10.11 -2.23
CA LYS A 24 -14.60 10.21 -3.71
C LYS A 24 -13.85 11.42 -4.28
N ASP A 25 -13.68 12.48 -3.49
CA ASP A 25 -12.95 13.67 -3.91
C ASP A 25 -11.42 13.50 -3.81
N HIS A 26 -10.95 12.52 -3.05
CA HIS A 26 -9.54 12.30 -2.76
C HIS A 26 -8.98 11.02 -3.36
N VAL A 27 -9.77 9.96 -3.38
CA VAL A 27 -9.32 8.62 -3.81
C VAL A 27 -10.23 8.01 -4.87
N VAL A 28 -9.71 6.99 -5.53
CA VAL A 28 -10.40 6.16 -6.52
C VAL A 28 -9.98 4.70 -6.34
N LEU A 29 -10.90 3.78 -6.61
CA LEU A 29 -10.59 2.36 -6.69
C LEU A 29 -10.08 2.05 -8.09
N ASP A 30 -8.93 1.39 -8.19
CA ASP A 30 -8.42 0.90 -9.47
C ASP A 30 -9.34 -0.20 -10.01
N GLN A 31 -9.76 -0.04 -11.26
CA GLN A 31 -10.72 -0.92 -11.93
C GLN A 31 -10.04 -1.92 -12.90
N THR A 32 -8.71 -1.97 -12.91
CA THR A 32 -7.99 -2.95 -13.74
C THR A 32 -8.22 -4.37 -13.24
N SER A 33 -8.10 -5.36 -14.13
CA SER A 33 -8.27 -6.77 -13.78
C SER A 33 -7.25 -7.23 -12.74
N GLU A 34 -6.03 -6.73 -12.85
CA GLU A 34 -4.91 -7.06 -11.96
C GLU A 34 -5.12 -6.47 -10.56
N ALA A 35 -5.74 -5.30 -10.45
CA ALA A 35 -6.06 -4.68 -9.17
C ALA A 35 -7.11 -5.45 -8.36
N GLN A 36 -7.94 -6.27 -9.02
CA GLN A 36 -8.96 -7.12 -8.40
C GLN A 36 -9.89 -6.36 -7.42
N GLY A 37 -10.06 -5.02 -7.62
CA GLY A 37 -10.80 -4.17 -6.70
C GLY A 37 -10.12 -3.97 -5.34
N ARG A 38 -8.81 -4.18 -5.22
CA ARG A 38 -8.05 -4.16 -3.97
C ARG A 38 -7.03 -3.03 -3.88
N VAL A 39 -6.98 -2.15 -4.87
CA VAL A 39 -6.04 -1.02 -4.93
C VAL A 39 -6.79 0.30 -4.86
N VAL A 40 -6.53 1.06 -3.81
CA VAL A 40 -7.06 2.42 -3.63
C VAL A 40 -5.96 3.42 -3.97
N VAL A 41 -6.24 4.31 -4.91
CA VAL A 41 -5.27 5.25 -5.47
C VAL A 41 -5.67 6.69 -5.15
N SER A 42 -4.70 7.51 -4.76
CA SER A 42 -4.89 8.95 -4.61
C SER A 42 -5.13 9.61 -5.96
N LYS A 43 -6.13 10.47 -6.06
CA LYS A 43 -6.36 11.29 -7.27
C LYS A 43 -5.22 12.26 -7.59
N SER A 44 -4.32 12.48 -6.65
CA SER A 44 -3.11 13.30 -6.84
C SER A 44 -1.87 12.50 -7.23
N ALA A 45 -1.91 11.17 -7.27
CA ALA A 45 -0.74 10.30 -7.44
C ALA A 45 0.13 10.66 -8.66
N LYS A 46 -0.52 10.90 -9.81
CA LYS A 46 0.18 11.23 -11.08
C LYS A 46 0.15 12.72 -11.45
N GLN A 47 -0.09 13.61 -10.50
CA GLN A 47 -0.08 15.06 -10.78
C GLN A 47 1.32 15.66 -10.87
N LYS A 48 2.33 14.91 -10.44
CA LYS A 48 3.75 15.27 -10.50
C LYS A 48 4.59 14.07 -10.88
N ASP A 49 5.72 14.31 -11.54
CA ASP A 49 6.77 13.31 -11.72
C ASP A 49 7.52 13.13 -10.40
N LYS A 50 7.23 12.05 -9.70
CA LYS A 50 7.83 11.72 -8.41
C LYS A 50 7.86 10.21 -8.20
N VAL A 51 8.65 9.75 -7.22
CA VAL A 51 8.60 8.36 -6.76
C VAL A 51 7.19 8.05 -6.25
N GLY A 52 6.59 6.98 -6.74
CA GLY A 52 5.30 6.48 -6.28
C GLY A 52 5.42 5.84 -4.90
N VAL A 53 4.61 6.26 -3.94
CA VAL A 53 4.63 5.72 -2.57
C VAL A 53 3.43 4.80 -2.40
N ILE A 54 3.70 3.51 -2.17
CA ILE A 54 2.69 2.46 -2.05
C ILE A 54 2.79 1.82 -0.68
N ILE A 55 1.65 1.68 -0.03
CA ILE A 55 1.52 1.01 1.26
C ILE A 55 0.53 -0.14 1.15
N GLY A 56 0.51 -1.05 2.10
CA GLY A 56 -0.50 -2.11 2.06
C GLY A 56 -0.27 -3.21 3.07
N GLY A 57 -1.24 -4.11 3.08
CA GLY A 57 -1.33 -5.24 4.00
C GLY A 57 -2.76 -5.71 4.15
N GLY A 58 -3.02 -6.53 5.17
CA GLY A 58 -4.36 -7.01 5.48
C GLY A 58 -5.30 -5.89 5.93
N SER A 59 -6.59 -6.08 5.73
CA SER A 59 -7.64 -5.25 6.33
C SER A 59 -8.00 -5.74 7.74
N GLY A 60 -8.85 -4.99 8.44
CA GLY A 60 -9.34 -5.31 9.79
C GLY A 60 -8.74 -4.44 10.90
N HIS A 61 -7.84 -3.55 10.56
CA HIS A 61 -7.22 -2.59 11.47
C HIS A 61 -7.26 -1.15 10.91
N GLU A 62 -8.30 -0.83 10.15
CA GLU A 62 -8.51 0.52 9.63
C GLU A 62 -8.44 1.58 10.76
N PRO A 63 -7.90 2.77 10.45
CA PRO A 63 -7.64 3.39 9.14
C PRO A 63 -6.34 2.97 8.44
N LEU A 64 -5.59 2.00 8.96
CA LEU A 64 -4.41 1.46 8.30
C LEU A 64 -4.89 0.53 7.16
N PHE A 65 -4.54 0.69 5.98
CA PHE A 65 -3.66 1.56 5.21
C PHE A 65 -4.47 2.67 4.50
N LEU A 66 -5.77 2.46 4.31
CA LEU A 66 -6.69 3.30 3.53
C LEU A 66 -6.65 4.78 3.93
N GLY A 67 -6.67 5.05 5.23
CA GLY A 67 -6.71 6.41 5.78
C GLY A 67 -5.46 7.25 5.51
N TYR A 68 -4.41 6.65 4.94
CA TYR A 68 -3.14 7.32 4.66
C TYR A 68 -2.88 7.50 3.16
N VAL A 69 -3.88 7.24 2.32
CA VAL A 69 -3.81 7.52 0.88
C VAL A 69 -4.15 8.97 0.62
N GLY A 70 -3.17 9.74 0.15
CA GLY A 70 -3.35 11.15 -0.16
C GLY A 70 -2.04 11.92 -0.28
N LYS A 71 -2.15 13.18 -0.67
CA LYS A 71 -1.00 14.04 -0.94
C LYS A 71 -0.07 14.17 0.28
N GLY A 72 1.21 13.89 0.07
CA GLY A 72 2.26 13.95 1.11
C GLY A 72 2.23 12.76 2.07
N PHE A 73 1.47 11.72 1.74
CA PHE A 73 1.46 10.39 2.33
C PHE A 73 1.59 9.35 1.21
N ALA A 74 0.80 8.27 1.22
CA ALA A 74 0.83 7.27 0.17
C ALA A 74 0.06 7.70 -1.08
N ASP A 75 0.54 7.27 -2.25
CA ASP A 75 -0.14 7.43 -3.53
C ASP A 75 -1.15 6.31 -3.78
N ALA A 76 -0.85 5.10 -3.27
CA ALA A 76 -1.79 3.99 -3.29
C ALA A 76 -1.70 3.13 -2.02
N ALA A 77 -2.80 2.43 -1.75
CA ALA A 77 -2.84 1.34 -0.76
C ALA A 77 -3.36 0.06 -1.40
N VAL A 78 -2.68 -1.05 -1.11
CA VAL A 78 -3.07 -2.41 -1.54
C VAL A 78 -3.68 -3.14 -0.35
N ILE A 79 -4.92 -3.60 -0.50
CA ILE A 79 -5.73 -4.09 0.62
C ILE A 79 -6.00 -5.58 0.50
N GLY A 80 -5.47 -6.33 1.44
CA GLY A 80 -5.72 -7.76 1.58
C GLY A 80 -7.07 -8.07 2.25
N ASN A 81 -7.35 -9.36 2.40
CA ASN A 81 -8.48 -9.82 3.21
C ASN A 81 -8.22 -9.53 4.70
N ILE A 82 -9.23 -9.74 5.54
CA ILE A 82 -9.11 -9.48 6.98
C ILE A 82 -7.94 -10.28 7.56
N ASN A 83 -6.96 -9.56 8.12
CA ASN A 83 -5.72 -10.10 8.70
C ASN A 83 -4.92 -10.99 7.73
N THR A 84 -4.98 -10.73 6.44
CA THR A 84 -4.30 -11.52 5.40
C THR A 84 -3.67 -10.58 4.37
N SER A 85 -2.41 -10.86 4.00
CA SER A 85 -1.71 -10.10 2.95
C SER A 85 -2.50 -10.04 1.63
N PRO A 86 -2.42 -8.93 0.88
CA PRO A 86 -2.92 -8.90 -0.49
C PRO A 86 -2.17 -9.89 -1.39
N SER A 87 -2.80 -10.31 -2.48
CA SER A 87 -2.14 -11.16 -3.48
C SER A 87 -1.15 -10.35 -4.35
N PRO A 88 -0.21 -11.01 -5.08
CA PRO A 88 0.80 -10.32 -5.89
C PRO A 88 0.25 -9.43 -7.02
N ASP A 89 -0.84 -9.83 -7.67
CA ASP A 89 -1.40 -9.07 -8.80
C ASP A 89 -1.87 -7.66 -8.39
N PRO A 90 -2.65 -7.44 -7.30
CA PRO A 90 -2.91 -6.11 -6.78
C PRO A 90 -1.65 -5.32 -6.38
N CYS A 91 -0.61 -5.99 -5.84
CA CYS A 91 0.65 -5.32 -5.55
C CYS A 91 1.28 -4.77 -6.84
N TYR A 92 1.38 -5.58 -7.87
CA TYR A 92 1.84 -5.17 -9.19
C TYR A 92 0.97 -4.05 -9.81
N ALA A 93 -0.35 -4.19 -9.78
CA ALA A 93 -1.28 -3.18 -10.31
C ALA A 93 -1.09 -1.82 -9.65
N SER A 94 -0.80 -1.80 -8.34
CA SER A 94 -0.55 -0.55 -7.61
C SER A 94 0.66 0.21 -8.14
N VAL A 95 1.72 -0.49 -8.56
CA VAL A 95 2.91 0.11 -9.18
C VAL A 95 2.53 0.83 -10.48
N LYS A 96 1.82 0.15 -11.36
CA LYS A 96 1.34 0.73 -12.64
C LYS A 96 0.41 1.92 -12.41
N ALA A 97 -0.41 1.85 -11.36
CA ALA A 97 -1.36 2.92 -11.04
C ALA A 97 -0.67 4.22 -10.63
N VAL A 98 0.52 4.18 -10.02
CA VAL A 98 1.17 5.38 -9.47
C VAL A 98 2.50 5.75 -10.10
N ASP A 99 3.16 4.86 -10.85
CA ASP A 99 4.43 5.16 -11.48
C ASP A 99 4.31 6.32 -12.48
N THR A 100 5.29 7.21 -12.43
CA THR A 100 5.46 8.37 -13.32
C THR A 100 6.80 8.33 -14.09
N GLY A 101 7.44 7.16 -14.15
CA GLY A 101 8.78 6.98 -14.71
C GLY A 101 9.90 7.27 -13.71
N LYS A 102 9.58 7.40 -12.41
CA LYS A 102 10.55 7.59 -11.33
C LYS A 102 10.70 6.35 -10.46
N GLY A 103 9.95 5.28 -10.76
CA GLY A 103 9.86 4.09 -9.94
C GLY A 103 8.99 4.28 -8.70
N CYS A 104 8.87 3.23 -7.91
CA CYS A 104 8.00 3.18 -6.75
C CYS A 104 8.74 2.67 -5.51
N ILE A 105 8.21 3.00 -4.35
CA ILE A 105 8.63 2.44 -3.07
C ILE A 105 7.44 1.77 -2.38
N TYR A 106 7.65 0.52 -1.95
CA TYR A 106 6.74 -0.20 -1.06
C TYR A 106 7.12 0.04 0.39
N LEU A 107 6.13 0.37 1.21
CA LEU A 107 6.28 0.60 2.65
C LEU A 107 5.21 -0.18 3.40
N TYR A 108 5.61 -1.13 4.22
CA TYR A 108 4.69 -1.94 5.03
C TYR A 108 5.41 -2.60 6.22
N GLY A 109 4.64 -3.10 7.18
CA GLY A 109 5.17 -3.80 8.33
C GLY A 109 5.81 -5.14 7.96
N ASN A 110 6.85 -5.54 8.64
CA ASN A 110 7.58 -6.78 8.38
C ASN A 110 6.77 -8.03 8.77
N TYR A 111 5.89 -8.47 7.87
CA TYR A 111 5.11 -9.71 7.97
C TYR A 111 5.41 -10.60 6.77
N ALA A 112 5.70 -11.87 7.01
CA ALA A 112 6.18 -12.80 5.98
C ALA A 112 5.26 -12.91 4.74
N GLY A 113 3.94 -12.86 4.93
CA GLY A 113 2.99 -12.89 3.83
C GLY A 113 3.06 -11.64 2.97
N ASP A 114 3.18 -10.46 3.61
CA ASP A 114 3.30 -9.19 2.90
C ASP A 114 4.63 -9.14 2.14
N VAL A 115 5.74 -9.48 2.80
CA VAL A 115 7.06 -9.53 2.14
C VAL A 115 7.01 -10.37 0.88
N MET A 116 6.52 -11.62 0.99
CA MET A 116 6.47 -12.53 -0.17
C MET A 116 5.61 -11.97 -1.31
N ASN A 117 4.42 -11.45 -1.02
CA ASN A 117 3.48 -11.03 -2.05
C ASN A 117 3.86 -9.69 -2.70
N PHE A 118 4.39 -8.74 -1.92
CA PHE A 118 4.89 -7.48 -2.44
C PHE A 118 6.16 -7.66 -3.26
N ASP A 119 7.08 -8.54 -2.85
CA ASP A 119 8.28 -8.88 -3.62
C ASP A 119 7.90 -9.48 -4.98
N MET A 120 6.96 -10.43 -5.02
CA MET A 120 6.45 -10.97 -6.29
C MET A 120 5.80 -9.89 -7.17
N GLY A 121 5.09 -8.93 -6.57
CA GLY A 121 4.53 -7.79 -7.29
C GLY A 121 5.61 -6.85 -7.85
N ALA A 122 6.69 -6.63 -7.11
CA ALA A 122 7.83 -5.83 -7.53
C ALA A 122 8.61 -6.49 -8.66
N GLU A 123 8.91 -7.80 -8.54
CA GLU A 123 9.56 -8.59 -9.59
C GLU A 123 8.75 -8.53 -10.89
N LYS A 124 7.43 -8.72 -10.82
CA LYS A 124 6.55 -8.64 -11.98
C LYS A 124 6.57 -7.24 -12.63
N ALA A 125 6.62 -6.17 -11.85
CA ALA A 125 6.69 -4.80 -12.35
C ALA A 125 8.00 -4.51 -13.10
N ASP A 126 9.12 -5.06 -12.62
CA ASP A 126 10.42 -4.95 -13.29
C ASP A 126 10.45 -5.78 -14.58
N GLU A 127 9.99 -7.04 -14.52
CA GLU A 127 10.03 -7.97 -15.65
C GLU A 127 9.10 -7.57 -16.81
N GLU A 128 7.86 -7.14 -16.50
CA GLU A 128 6.85 -6.85 -17.53
C GLU A 128 6.90 -5.40 -18.02
N ASP A 129 7.17 -4.43 -17.15
CA ASP A 129 7.06 -3.00 -17.45
C ASP A 129 8.38 -2.23 -17.28
N GLY A 130 9.44 -2.86 -16.76
CA GLY A 130 10.73 -2.21 -16.47
C GLY A 130 10.63 -1.15 -15.38
N ILE A 131 9.66 -1.26 -14.48
CA ILE A 131 9.44 -0.30 -13.39
C ILE A 131 10.19 -0.76 -12.15
N ARG A 132 11.19 0.03 -11.73
CA ARG A 132 11.96 -0.23 -10.52
C ARG A 132 11.11 -0.01 -9.28
N VAL A 133 11.10 -0.98 -8.38
CA VAL A 133 10.45 -0.89 -7.07
C VAL A 133 11.48 -1.18 -5.98
N GLU A 134 11.53 -0.32 -4.98
CA GLU A 134 12.31 -0.55 -3.74
C GLU A 134 11.34 -0.86 -2.60
N THR A 135 11.78 -1.69 -1.65
CA THR A 135 10.98 -2.05 -0.46
C THR A 135 11.66 -1.57 0.80
N VAL A 136 10.90 -0.95 1.69
CA VAL A 136 11.31 -0.65 3.06
C VAL A 136 10.34 -1.30 4.03
N LEU A 137 10.88 -2.22 4.84
CA LEU A 137 10.15 -2.90 5.90
C LEU A 137 10.20 -2.11 7.20
N VAL A 138 9.04 -1.91 7.81
CA VAL A 138 8.95 -1.30 9.14
C VAL A 138 9.10 -2.37 10.20
N THR A 139 10.05 -2.15 11.14
CA THR A 139 10.48 -3.13 12.16
C THR A 139 10.51 -2.50 13.55
N ASP A 140 9.46 -1.75 13.91
CA ASP A 140 9.41 -0.97 15.13
C ASP A 140 8.90 -1.73 16.38
N ASP A 141 8.34 -2.94 16.21
CA ASP A 141 7.81 -3.71 17.33
C ASP A 141 8.93 -4.37 18.16
N VAL A 142 9.41 -3.63 19.16
CA VAL A 142 10.47 -4.08 20.07
C VAL A 142 10.08 -5.28 20.95
N ILE A 143 8.79 -5.61 21.01
CA ILE A 143 8.28 -6.74 21.81
C ILE A 143 8.31 -8.05 21.02
N SER A 144 8.15 -7.98 19.68
CA SER A 144 8.07 -9.17 18.83
C SER A 144 9.39 -9.92 18.68
N SER A 145 10.54 -9.20 18.75
CA SER A 145 11.88 -9.81 18.69
C SER A 145 12.96 -8.90 19.29
N GLU A 146 14.02 -9.50 19.86
CA GLU A 146 15.24 -8.77 20.23
C GLU A 146 16.02 -8.33 18.99
N ASN A 147 16.05 -9.18 17.95
CA ASN A 147 16.70 -8.88 16.68
C ASN A 147 15.84 -7.91 15.86
N ILE A 148 16.38 -6.77 15.47
CA ILE A 148 15.66 -5.73 14.74
C ILE A 148 15.13 -6.21 13.40
N GLU A 149 15.85 -7.09 12.70
CA GLU A 149 15.47 -7.60 11.38
C GLU A 149 14.26 -8.57 11.44
N ASP A 150 14.03 -9.18 12.61
CA ASP A 150 12.91 -10.09 12.83
C ASP A 150 11.69 -9.40 13.46
N ARG A 151 11.83 -8.12 13.83
CA ARG A 151 10.72 -7.35 14.40
C ARG A 151 9.62 -7.12 13.38
N ARG A 152 8.39 -7.08 13.86
CA ARG A 152 7.22 -6.70 13.06
C ARG A 152 7.08 -5.17 13.03
N GLY A 153 6.31 -4.66 12.05
CA GLY A 153 5.89 -3.28 11.99
C GLY A 153 4.54 -3.09 12.67
N ILE A 154 4.38 -1.99 13.39
CA ILE A 154 3.14 -1.58 14.04
C ILE A 154 2.93 -0.06 13.90
N ALA A 155 2.95 0.71 14.99
CA ALA A 155 2.69 2.15 14.97
C ALA A 155 3.74 2.97 14.22
N GLY A 156 4.97 2.46 14.05
CA GLY A 156 6.03 3.08 13.27
C GLY A 156 5.68 3.27 11.80
N ASP A 157 4.84 2.42 11.25
CA ASP A 157 4.31 2.52 9.88
C ASP A 157 3.83 3.93 9.54
N PHE A 158 3.06 4.55 10.41
CA PHE A 158 2.55 5.91 10.24
C PHE A 158 3.67 6.94 9.99
N PHE A 159 4.74 6.89 10.77
CA PHE A 159 5.86 7.83 10.66
C PHE A 159 6.66 7.61 9.38
N VAL A 160 6.86 6.34 9.01
CA VAL A 160 7.56 5.96 7.77
C VAL A 160 6.77 6.44 6.56
N PHE A 161 5.46 6.16 6.51
CA PHE A 161 4.58 6.62 5.43
C PHE A 161 4.60 8.14 5.29
N LYS A 162 4.55 8.87 6.42
CA LYS A 162 4.59 10.33 6.43
C LYS A 162 5.93 10.88 5.95
N ALA A 163 7.03 10.31 6.40
CA ALA A 163 8.37 10.77 6.01
C ALA A 163 8.63 10.52 4.52
N ALA A 164 8.35 9.30 4.04
CA ALA A 164 8.54 8.94 2.64
C ALA A 164 7.61 9.73 1.70
N GLY A 165 6.32 9.85 2.05
CA GLY A 165 5.38 10.63 1.27
C GLY A 165 5.76 12.12 1.16
N ALA A 166 6.22 12.72 2.25
CA ALA A 166 6.72 14.09 2.24
C ALA A 166 7.99 14.22 1.39
N LYS A 167 8.92 13.26 1.50
CA LYS A 167 10.17 13.27 0.72
C LYS A 167 9.90 13.11 -0.78
N ALA A 168 9.00 12.21 -1.16
CA ALA A 168 8.57 12.03 -2.54
C ALA A 168 7.93 13.32 -3.11
N GLU A 169 7.04 13.98 -2.35
CA GLU A 169 6.44 15.26 -2.74
C GLU A 169 7.48 16.38 -2.93
N MET A 170 8.61 16.33 -2.23
CA MET A 170 9.74 17.25 -2.37
C MET A 170 10.68 16.91 -3.54
N GLY A 171 10.40 15.84 -4.32
CA GLY A 171 11.23 15.39 -5.43
C GLY A 171 12.42 14.54 -5.01
N GLY A 172 12.29 13.74 -3.95
CA GLY A 172 13.29 12.74 -3.58
C GLY A 172 13.44 11.65 -4.64
N ASP A 173 14.66 11.18 -4.86
CA ASP A 173 14.97 10.07 -5.77
C ASP A 173 14.88 8.73 -5.04
N LEU A 174 14.50 7.67 -5.79
CA LEU A 174 14.40 6.30 -5.27
C LEU A 174 15.72 5.73 -4.71
N GLY A 175 16.86 6.20 -5.16
CA GLY A 175 18.17 5.74 -4.72
C GLY A 175 18.77 6.50 -3.53
N ARG A 176 18.01 7.37 -2.85
CA ARG A 176 18.41 8.17 -1.69
C ARG A 176 17.32 8.22 -0.61
N ALA A 177 16.53 7.17 -0.54
CA ALA A 177 15.53 7.01 0.52
C ALA A 177 16.15 6.56 1.85
#